data_3f9d7bd475c247bee915c9284b174c7a
#
_entry.id   3f9d7bd475c247bee915c9284b174c7a
#
_cell.length_a   1.000
_cell.length_b   1.000
_cell.length_c   1.000
_cell.angle_alpha   90.00
_cell.angle_beta   90.00
_cell.angle_gamma   90.00
#
_symmetry.space_group_name_H-M   'P 1'
#
loop_
_entity.id
_entity.type
_entity.pdbx_description
1 polymer ?
#
loop_
_entity_poly.entity_id
_entity_poly.type
_entity_poly.pdbx_seq_one_letter_code
_entity_poly.pdbx_strand_id
1 'polypeptide(L)'
;MFEVERERAVYRIYPSPRKERKMAIYTAKEIMEIIPHRHPFMLIDTIEELEPGVRAVGKKCVSFNEPYFAGHFPGNPVMPGVLIMEALAQVGAVAILDLPENKGKTAYFAGIDNAKFKKMVLPGDVLMLETTIIKRKGPIGVGEAVATVDGKVVAKAQLTFAIGA
;
A
#
# COMPACT_ATOMS: atom_id res chain seq x y z
N MET A 1 28.03 -46.85 26.38
CA MET A 1 28.66 -46.05 25.33
C MET A 1 27.55 -45.71 24.36
N PHE A 2 26.90 -44.54 24.55
CA PHE A 2 25.82 -44.08 23.69
C PHE A 2 26.37 -42.97 22.79
N GLU A 3 26.54 -43.27 21.53
CA GLU A 3 26.86 -42.30 20.48
C GLU A 3 25.62 -41.46 20.21
N VAL A 4 25.66 -40.17 20.56
CA VAL A 4 24.65 -39.20 20.17
C VAL A 4 25.05 -38.67 18.80
N GLU A 5 24.46 -39.21 17.77
CA GLU A 5 24.52 -38.59 16.43
C GLU A 5 23.86 -37.21 16.47
N ARG A 6 24.69 -36.18 16.48
CA ARG A 6 24.26 -34.80 16.24
C ARG A 6 24.02 -34.66 14.74
N GLU A 7 22.79 -34.79 14.31
CA GLU A 7 22.38 -34.29 13.01
C GLU A 7 22.70 -32.79 12.93
N ARG A 8 23.75 -32.47 12.22
CA ARG A 8 24.02 -31.09 11.81
C ARG A 8 22.97 -30.74 10.79
N ALA A 9 21.94 -29.94 11.19
CA ALA A 9 21.08 -29.24 10.29
C ALA A 9 21.94 -28.33 9.42
N VAL A 10 22.25 -28.77 8.20
CA VAL A 10 22.93 -27.97 7.20
C VAL A 10 21.88 -26.96 6.71
N TYR A 11 21.92 -25.76 7.24
CA TYR A 11 21.18 -24.64 6.65
C TYR A 11 21.64 -24.48 5.21
N ARG A 12 20.87 -25.02 4.29
CA ARG A 12 21.06 -24.73 2.86
C ARG A 12 20.79 -23.25 2.64
N ILE A 13 21.84 -22.43 2.64
CA ILE A 13 21.81 -21.05 2.15
C ILE A 13 21.82 -21.12 0.61
N TYR A 14 20.83 -21.79 0.04
CA TYR A 14 20.55 -21.65 -1.39
C TYR A 14 19.23 -20.93 -1.52
N PRO A 15 19.21 -19.81 -2.24
CA PRO A 15 17.92 -19.22 -2.61
C PRO A 15 17.17 -20.29 -3.40
N SER A 16 15.97 -20.66 -2.93
CA SER A 16 14.99 -21.30 -3.82
C SER A 16 14.96 -20.47 -5.10
N PRO A 17 14.82 -21.07 -6.30
CA PRO A 17 14.73 -20.29 -7.54
C PRO A 17 13.69 -19.20 -7.31
N ARG A 18 14.15 -17.94 -7.21
CA ARG A 18 13.24 -16.80 -7.09
C ARG A 18 12.39 -16.88 -8.35
N LYS A 19 11.08 -17.12 -8.19
CA LYS A 19 10.14 -16.84 -9.27
C LYS A 19 10.58 -15.49 -9.84
N GLU A 20 10.75 -15.39 -11.15
CA GLU A 20 11.12 -14.15 -11.80
C GLU A 20 10.31 -13.03 -11.20
N ARG A 21 10.99 -12.10 -10.53
CA ARG A 21 10.32 -11.02 -9.81
C ARG A 21 9.78 -10.08 -10.89
N LYS A 22 8.45 -10.11 -11.10
CA LYS A 22 7.81 -9.11 -11.95
C LYS A 22 8.27 -7.74 -11.43
N MET A 23 8.94 -6.97 -12.25
CA MET A 23 9.40 -5.64 -11.88
C MET A 23 8.17 -4.77 -11.59
N ALA A 24 8.20 -4.03 -10.49
CA ALA A 24 7.21 -3.01 -10.21
C ALA A 24 7.25 -1.93 -11.29
N ILE A 25 6.13 -1.30 -11.59
CA ILE A 25 6.05 -0.17 -12.53
C ILE A 25 6.79 1.03 -11.95
N TYR A 26 6.54 1.34 -10.64
CA TYR A 26 7.27 2.37 -9.90
C TYR A 26 7.80 1.83 -8.58
N THR A 27 9.06 2.15 -8.32
CA THR A 27 9.72 2.00 -7.03
C THR A 27 9.33 3.14 -6.08
N ALA A 28 9.63 3.01 -4.80
CA ALA A 28 9.38 4.07 -3.81
C ALA A 28 10.01 5.42 -4.21
N LYS A 29 11.21 5.40 -4.82
CA LYS A 29 11.87 6.62 -5.29
C LYS A 29 11.08 7.31 -6.40
N GLU A 30 10.59 6.55 -7.38
CA GLU A 30 9.80 7.07 -8.49
C GLU A 30 8.42 7.56 -8.04
N ILE A 31 7.80 6.89 -7.06
CA ILE A 31 6.56 7.33 -6.43
C ILE A 31 6.73 8.72 -5.77
N MET A 32 7.87 8.98 -5.13
CA MET A 32 8.18 10.30 -4.54
C MET A 32 8.28 11.44 -5.58
N GLU A 33 8.51 11.14 -6.85
CA GLU A 33 8.47 12.13 -7.92
C GLU A 33 7.02 12.45 -8.38
N ILE A 34 6.05 11.60 -8.01
CA ILE A 34 4.65 11.74 -8.41
C ILE A 34 3.81 12.34 -7.29
N ILE A 35 3.94 11.83 -6.04
CA ILE A 35 3.18 12.29 -4.89
C ILE A 35 4.06 13.06 -3.91
N PRO A 36 3.53 14.09 -3.21
CA PRO A 36 4.33 14.90 -2.28
C PRO A 36 4.63 14.21 -0.95
N HIS A 37 3.98 13.09 -0.65
CA HIS A 37 4.15 12.37 0.60
C HIS A 37 5.59 11.90 0.82
N ARG A 38 6.06 11.94 2.07
CA ARG A 38 7.41 11.52 2.48
C ARG A 38 7.32 10.68 3.76
N HIS A 39 8.38 9.94 4.04
CA HIS A 39 8.52 9.24 5.31
C HIS A 39 8.32 10.24 6.50
N PRO A 40 7.58 9.88 7.55
CA PRO A 40 6.97 8.56 7.82
C PRO A 40 5.56 8.37 7.25
N PHE A 41 5.05 9.31 6.45
CA PHE A 41 3.66 9.30 5.97
C PHE A 41 3.52 8.79 4.52
N MET A 42 4.57 8.34 3.88
CA MET A 42 4.49 7.60 2.62
C MET A 42 4.18 6.12 2.92
N LEU A 43 2.96 5.70 2.63
CA LEU A 43 2.41 4.40 3.05
C LEU A 43 2.33 3.37 1.89
N ILE A 44 3.11 3.57 0.83
CA ILE A 44 3.23 2.65 -0.30
C ILE A 44 4.70 2.43 -0.64
N ASP A 45 5.06 1.18 -0.99
CA ASP A 45 6.44 0.80 -1.29
C ASP A 45 6.70 0.71 -2.80
N THR A 46 5.70 0.22 -3.55
CA THR A 46 5.79 0.07 -5.01
C THR A 46 4.42 0.24 -5.66
N ILE A 47 4.42 0.58 -6.95
CA ILE A 47 3.25 0.44 -7.83
C ILE A 47 3.49 -0.78 -8.73
N GLU A 48 2.59 -1.73 -8.67
CA GLU A 48 2.65 -3.00 -9.39
C GLU A 48 1.89 -2.94 -10.73
N GLU A 49 0.80 -2.15 -10.78
CA GLU A 49 -0.01 -1.92 -11.99
C GLU A 49 -0.46 -0.47 -12.02
N LEU A 50 -0.49 0.11 -13.21
CA LEU A 50 -0.93 1.49 -13.42
C LEU A 50 -1.61 1.65 -14.77
N GLU A 51 -2.78 2.27 -14.74
CA GLU A 51 -3.47 2.86 -15.88
C GLU A 51 -3.75 4.33 -15.52
N PRO A 52 -2.94 5.27 -16.04
CA PRO A 52 -3.03 6.68 -15.63
C PRO A 52 -4.43 7.25 -15.80
N GLY A 53 -4.93 7.93 -14.77
CA GLY A 53 -6.28 8.50 -14.74
C GLY A 53 -7.40 7.52 -14.46
N VAL A 54 -7.12 6.22 -14.45
CA VAL A 54 -8.13 5.15 -14.31
C VAL A 54 -7.92 4.31 -13.07
N ARG A 55 -6.74 3.69 -12.91
CA ARG A 55 -6.52 2.70 -11.85
C ARG A 55 -5.04 2.57 -11.51
N ALA A 56 -4.77 2.30 -10.25
CA ALA A 56 -3.45 1.83 -9.81
C ALA A 56 -3.58 0.69 -8.79
N VAL A 57 -2.57 -0.17 -8.78
CA VAL A 57 -2.36 -1.18 -7.74
C VAL A 57 -1.00 -0.94 -7.12
N GLY A 58 -1.00 -0.63 -5.84
CA GLY A 58 0.20 -0.46 -5.04
C GLY A 58 0.40 -1.60 -4.05
N LYS A 59 1.60 -1.66 -3.49
CA LYS A 59 1.97 -2.61 -2.46
C LYS A 59 2.57 -1.89 -1.27
N LYS A 60 2.18 -2.30 -0.06
CA LYS A 60 2.84 -1.94 1.20
C LYS A 60 3.25 -3.18 1.96
N CYS A 61 4.52 -3.26 2.32
CA CYS A 61 5.05 -4.25 3.25
C CYS A 61 4.89 -3.71 4.68
N VAL A 62 4.06 -4.36 5.48
CA VAL A 62 3.77 -3.92 6.85
C VAL A 62 4.88 -4.41 7.78
N SER A 63 5.88 -3.55 8.01
CA SER A 63 6.99 -3.87 8.91
C SER A 63 6.62 -3.61 10.36
N PHE A 64 7.13 -4.43 11.29
CA PHE A 64 7.04 -4.14 12.73
C PHE A 64 7.73 -2.82 13.13
N ASN A 65 8.63 -2.31 12.30
CA ASN A 65 9.32 -1.04 12.52
C ASN A 65 8.46 0.20 12.21
N GLU A 66 7.23 0.04 11.75
CA GLU A 66 6.33 1.17 11.53
C GLU A 66 6.02 1.89 12.85
N PRO A 67 6.17 3.23 12.91
CA PRO A 67 6.10 3.97 14.17
C PRO A 67 4.73 3.88 14.87
N TYR A 68 3.65 3.66 14.13
CA TYR A 68 2.31 3.55 14.71
C TYR A 68 2.12 2.29 15.58
N PHE A 69 2.94 1.24 15.42
CA PHE A 69 2.85 0.05 16.27
C PHE A 69 3.28 0.28 17.71
N ALA A 70 4.07 1.32 17.98
CA ALA A 70 4.42 1.69 19.34
C ALA A 70 3.20 2.07 20.21
N GLY A 71 2.16 2.61 19.57
CA GLY A 71 0.95 3.07 20.25
C GLY A 71 -0.33 2.32 19.87
N HIS A 72 -0.34 1.58 18.78
CA HIS A 72 -1.57 0.95 18.25
C HIS A 72 -1.42 -0.57 18.02
N PHE A 73 -1.41 -1.38 19.09
CA PHE A 73 -1.49 -1.09 20.52
C PHE A 73 -0.30 -1.73 21.25
N PRO A 74 0.14 -1.20 22.42
CA PRO A 74 1.20 -1.83 23.19
C PRO A 74 0.93 -3.32 23.44
N GLY A 75 1.85 -4.20 23.04
CA GLY A 75 1.70 -5.66 23.16
C GLY A 75 0.73 -6.33 22.17
N ASN A 76 -0.02 -5.56 21.37
CA ASN A 76 -0.94 -6.08 20.36
C ASN A 76 -0.90 -5.20 19.08
N PRO A 77 0.15 -5.32 18.26
CA PRO A 77 0.35 -4.44 17.11
C PRO A 77 -0.68 -4.73 16.01
N VAL A 78 -1.46 -3.71 15.66
CA VAL A 78 -2.44 -3.74 14.56
C VAL A 78 -2.27 -2.46 13.74
N MET A 79 -2.19 -2.56 12.43
CA MET A 79 -2.14 -1.37 11.57
C MET A 79 -3.45 -0.57 11.72
N PRO A 80 -3.37 0.75 12.02
CA PRO A 80 -4.57 1.57 12.12
C PRO A 80 -5.39 1.52 10.82
N GLY A 81 -6.69 1.23 10.93
CA GLY A 81 -7.56 1.14 9.75
C GLY A 81 -7.60 2.42 8.92
N VAL A 82 -7.54 3.58 9.58
CA VAL A 82 -7.49 4.89 8.90
C VAL A 82 -6.22 5.06 8.06
N LEU A 83 -5.11 4.44 8.45
CA LEU A 83 -3.88 4.46 7.65
C LEU A 83 -3.96 3.50 6.45
N ILE A 84 -4.81 2.47 6.50
CA ILE A 84 -5.11 1.66 5.31
C ILE A 84 -5.90 2.51 4.30
N MET A 85 -6.85 3.33 4.76
CA MET A 85 -7.57 4.28 3.89
C MET A 85 -6.62 5.30 3.27
N GLU A 86 -5.69 5.85 4.04
CA GLU A 86 -4.67 6.76 3.55
C GLU A 86 -3.76 6.08 2.51
N ALA A 87 -3.29 4.86 2.76
CA ALA A 87 -2.48 4.11 1.80
C ALA A 87 -3.21 3.90 0.46
N LEU A 88 -4.51 3.57 0.50
CA LEU A 88 -5.36 3.46 -0.67
C LEU A 88 -5.52 4.81 -1.40
N ALA A 89 -5.65 5.91 -0.65
CA ALA A 89 -5.73 7.26 -1.22
C ALA A 89 -4.41 7.64 -1.91
N GLN A 90 -3.26 7.29 -1.35
CA GLN A 90 -1.95 7.53 -1.96
C GLN A 90 -1.80 6.75 -3.28
N VAL A 91 -2.27 5.50 -3.36
CA VAL A 91 -2.31 4.73 -4.61
C VAL A 91 -3.20 5.41 -5.64
N GLY A 92 -4.38 5.87 -5.25
CA GLY A 92 -5.27 6.65 -6.11
C GLY A 92 -4.66 7.99 -6.56
N ALA A 93 -3.91 8.65 -5.66
CA ALA A 93 -3.17 9.86 -6.00
C ALA A 93 -2.10 9.60 -7.07
N VAL A 94 -1.37 8.47 -7.01
CA VAL A 94 -0.43 8.10 -8.08
C VAL A 94 -1.16 7.98 -9.42
N ALA A 95 -2.30 7.28 -9.48
CA ALA A 95 -3.06 7.13 -10.72
C ALA A 95 -3.45 8.48 -11.35
N ILE A 96 -3.78 9.48 -10.54
CA ILE A 96 -4.26 10.80 -11.00
C ILE A 96 -3.10 11.76 -11.26
N LEU A 97 -2.08 11.79 -10.40
CA LEU A 97 -0.99 12.77 -10.48
C LEU A 97 0.09 12.36 -11.49
N ASP A 98 0.10 11.11 -11.95
CA ASP A 98 0.96 10.65 -13.05
C ASP A 98 0.50 11.21 -14.42
N LEU A 99 -0.71 11.71 -14.52
CA LEU A 99 -1.18 12.41 -15.71
C LEU A 99 -0.39 13.69 -15.94
N PRO A 100 0.07 13.98 -17.19
CA PRO A 100 0.90 15.15 -17.48
C PRO A 100 0.30 16.48 -17.00
N GLU A 101 -1.01 16.65 -17.13
CA GLU A 101 -1.74 17.86 -16.71
C GLU A 101 -1.83 18.03 -15.19
N ASN A 102 -1.53 16.99 -14.42
CA ASN A 102 -1.56 17.01 -12.95
C ASN A 102 -0.17 16.96 -12.32
N LYS A 103 0.89 16.93 -13.11
CA LYS A 103 2.25 16.85 -12.61
C LYS A 103 2.58 18.03 -11.69
N GLY A 104 3.12 17.70 -10.51
CA GLY A 104 3.50 18.69 -9.48
C GLY A 104 2.33 19.23 -8.64
N LYS A 105 1.09 18.77 -8.89
CA LYS A 105 -0.06 19.11 -8.06
C LYS A 105 -0.17 18.20 -6.84
N THR A 106 -1.08 18.58 -5.94
CA THR A 106 -1.41 17.79 -4.75
C THR A 106 -2.84 17.28 -4.82
N ALA A 107 -3.04 16.00 -4.50
CA ALA A 107 -4.38 15.45 -4.30
C ALA A 107 -4.69 15.46 -2.80
N TYR A 108 -5.73 16.21 -2.43
CA TYR A 108 -6.21 16.32 -1.06
C TYR A 108 -7.34 15.33 -0.80
N PHE A 109 -7.32 14.72 0.37
CA PHE A 109 -8.41 13.86 0.82
C PHE A 109 -9.63 14.72 1.16
N ALA A 110 -10.77 14.51 0.48
CA ALA A 110 -11.97 15.32 0.66
C ALA A 110 -13.12 14.55 1.34
N GLY A 111 -13.11 13.22 1.29
CA GLY A 111 -14.13 12.40 1.96
C GLY A 111 -13.87 10.91 1.88
N ILE A 112 -14.47 10.18 2.80
CA ILE A 112 -14.47 8.72 2.85
C ILE A 112 -15.90 8.26 3.05
N ASP A 113 -16.40 7.45 2.11
CA ASP A 113 -17.74 6.89 2.18
C ASP A 113 -17.67 5.36 2.21
N ASN A 114 -18.64 4.74 2.87
CA ASN A 114 -18.82 3.29 2.93
C ASN A 114 -17.57 2.51 3.39
N ALA A 115 -16.74 3.12 4.24
CA ALA A 115 -15.54 2.47 4.77
C ALA A 115 -15.90 1.23 5.59
N LYS A 116 -15.25 0.11 5.29
CA LYS A 116 -15.41 -1.16 6.01
C LYS A 116 -14.06 -1.79 6.26
N PHE A 117 -13.79 -2.11 7.50
CA PHE A 117 -12.62 -2.85 7.95
C PHE A 117 -13.04 -4.28 8.27
N LYS A 118 -12.62 -5.24 7.47
CA LYS A 118 -13.09 -6.63 7.55
C LYS A 118 -12.16 -7.55 8.33
N LYS A 119 -10.86 -7.22 8.35
CA LYS A 119 -9.82 -7.97 9.04
C LYS A 119 -8.74 -7.04 9.56
N MET A 120 -8.09 -7.44 10.65
CA MET A 120 -6.88 -6.78 11.13
C MET A 120 -5.72 -7.02 10.16
N VAL A 121 -4.86 -6.01 10.05
CA VAL A 121 -3.59 -6.07 9.33
C VAL A 121 -2.49 -6.01 10.38
N LEU A 122 -1.59 -6.97 10.34
CA LEU A 122 -0.57 -7.21 11.36
C LEU A 122 0.84 -7.02 10.80
N PRO A 123 1.85 -6.83 11.65
CA PRO A 123 3.24 -6.88 11.20
C PRO A 123 3.55 -8.20 10.46
N GLY A 124 4.22 -8.10 9.32
CA GLY A 124 4.52 -9.22 8.43
C GLY A 124 3.56 -9.38 7.25
N ASP A 125 2.37 -8.74 7.30
CA ASP A 125 1.44 -8.76 6.18
C ASP A 125 1.98 -7.95 4.99
N VAL A 126 1.54 -8.33 3.80
CA VAL A 126 1.74 -7.56 2.57
C VAL A 126 0.36 -7.10 2.08
N LEU A 127 0.15 -5.78 2.13
CA LEU A 127 -1.06 -5.16 1.59
C LEU A 127 -0.92 -4.97 0.08
N MET A 128 -1.87 -5.50 -0.66
CA MET A 128 -2.14 -5.07 -2.03
C MET A 128 -3.27 -4.05 -1.99
N LEU A 129 -3.02 -2.90 -2.56
CA LEU A 129 -3.84 -1.69 -2.46
C LEU A 129 -4.30 -1.30 -3.86
N GLU A 130 -5.58 -1.46 -4.15
CA GLU A 130 -6.15 -1.09 -5.44
C GLU A 130 -7.09 0.09 -5.30
N THR A 131 -6.94 1.10 -6.16
CA THR A 131 -7.86 2.23 -6.28
C THR A 131 -8.20 2.47 -7.75
N THR A 132 -9.50 2.41 -8.05
CA THR A 132 -10.07 2.66 -9.39
C THR A 132 -10.89 3.94 -9.38
N ILE A 133 -10.58 4.86 -10.28
CA ILE A 133 -11.31 6.14 -10.40
C ILE A 133 -12.63 5.89 -11.11
N ILE A 134 -13.74 6.07 -10.39
CA ILE A 134 -15.08 5.79 -10.91
C ILE A 134 -15.82 7.05 -11.36
N LYS A 135 -15.39 8.22 -10.91
CA LYS A 135 -15.99 9.51 -11.29
C LYS A 135 -14.96 10.62 -11.19
N ARG A 136 -14.97 11.52 -12.17
CA ARG A 136 -14.19 12.76 -12.14
C ARG A 136 -14.99 13.92 -12.71
N LYS A 137 -14.99 15.06 -12.01
CA LYS A 137 -15.58 16.30 -12.48
C LYS A 137 -14.65 17.47 -12.11
N GLY A 138 -13.94 17.99 -13.11
CA GLY A 138 -12.91 19.01 -12.87
C GLY A 138 -11.82 18.50 -11.93
N PRO A 139 -11.50 19.22 -10.85
CA PRO A 139 -10.48 18.81 -9.88
C PRO A 139 -10.96 17.73 -8.90
N ILE A 140 -12.26 17.46 -8.81
CA ILE A 140 -12.83 16.52 -7.84
C ILE A 140 -13.03 15.16 -8.49
N GLY A 141 -12.63 14.10 -7.78
CA GLY A 141 -12.85 12.73 -8.21
C GLY A 141 -13.23 11.80 -7.07
N VAL A 142 -13.77 10.65 -7.44
CA VAL A 142 -14.13 9.56 -6.52
C VAL A 142 -13.47 8.28 -7.01
N GLY A 143 -12.82 7.57 -6.09
CA GLY A 143 -12.23 6.25 -6.34
C GLY A 143 -12.90 5.17 -5.49
N GLU A 144 -13.13 4.00 -6.07
CA GLU A 144 -13.35 2.77 -5.30
C GLU A 144 -12.01 2.18 -4.90
N ALA A 145 -11.88 1.86 -3.61
CA ALA A 145 -10.61 1.45 -3.01
C ALA A 145 -10.77 0.13 -2.24
N VAL A 146 -9.86 -0.81 -2.49
CA VAL A 146 -9.86 -2.14 -1.87
C VAL A 146 -8.45 -2.52 -1.45
N ALA A 147 -8.28 -2.91 -0.19
CA ALA A 147 -7.05 -3.48 0.33
C ALA A 147 -7.22 -4.99 0.57
N THR A 148 -6.22 -5.76 0.17
CA THR A 148 -6.19 -7.22 0.38
C THR A 148 -4.88 -7.67 1.02
N VAL A 149 -4.95 -8.78 1.78
CA VAL A 149 -3.81 -9.57 2.26
C VAL A 149 -4.06 -11.01 1.82
N ASP A 150 -3.10 -11.63 1.15
CA ASP A 150 -3.22 -12.98 0.58
C ASP A 150 -4.51 -13.19 -0.23
N GLY A 151 -4.87 -12.18 -1.05
CA GLY A 151 -6.07 -12.18 -1.89
C GLY A 151 -7.40 -12.02 -1.14
N LYS A 152 -7.38 -11.86 0.19
CA LYS A 152 -8.58 -11.65 1.00
C LYS A 152 -8.78 -10.18 1.33
N VAL A 153 -9.97 -9.64 1.08
CA VAL A 153 -10.29 -8.23 1.39
C VAL A 153 -10.19 -7.98 2.90
N VAL A 154 -9.34 -7.03 3.27
CA VAL A 154 -9.17 -6.56 4.66
C VAL A 154 -9.85 -5.21 4.90
N ALA A 155 -9.87 -4.33 3.89
CA ALA A 155 -10.59 -3.06 3.98
C ALA A 155 -11.08 -2.61 2.60
N LYS A 156 -12.12 -1.77 2.57
CA LYS A 156 -12.63 -1.12 1.36
C LYS A 156 -13.37 0.17 1.69
N ALA A 157 -13.39 1.09 0.74
CA ALA A 157 -14.14 2.37 0.84
C ALA A 157 -14.36 2.99 -0.54
N GLN A 158 -15.14 4.07 -0.58
CA GLN A 158 -15.09 5.08 -1.63
C GLN A 158 -14.33 6.29 -1.09
N LEU A 159 -13.39 6.79 -1.87
CA LEU A 159 -12.49 7.88 -1.49
C LEU A 159 -12.74 9.06 -2.40
N THR A 160 -13.13 10.19 -1.85
CA THR A 160 -13.26 11.45 -2.59
C THR A 160 -11.98 12.26 -2.45
N PHE A 161 -11.45 12.75 -3.55
CA PHE A 161 -10.27 13.60 -3.60
C PHE A 161 -10.52 14.90 -4.37
N ALA A 162 -9.71 15.91 -4.06
CA ALA A 162 -9.66 17.18 -4.80
C ALA A 162 -8.21 17.48 -5.20
N ILE A 163 -7.99 17.79 -6.49
CA ILE A 163 -6.67 18.19 -7.00
C ILE A 163 -6.51 19.69 -6.82
N GLY A 164 -5.48 20.10 -6.12
CA GLY A 164 -5.09 21.49 -5.91
C GLY A 164 -3.67 21.78 -6.42
N ALA A 165 -3.32 23.06 -6.38
CA ALA A 165 -1.96 23.51 -6.68
C ALA A 165 -0.95 23.06 -5.63
#